data_26b9f6afc592512f9e2aae74ec4a2472
#
_entry.id   26b9f6afc592512f9e2aae74ec4a2472
#
_cell.length_a   1.000
_cell.length_b   1.000
_cell.length_c   1.000
_cell.angle_alpha   90.00
_cell.angle_beta   90.00
_cell.angle_gamma   90.00
#
_symmetry.space_group_name_H-M   'P 1'
#
loop_
_entity.id
_entity.type
_entity.pdbx_description
1 polymer ?
#
loop_
_entity_poly.entity_id
_entity_poly.type
_entity_poly.pdbx_seq_one_letter_code
_entity_poly.pdbx_strand_id
1 'polypeptide(L)'
;MRELSIKAKFDVGDSVYGFPDKELHNLIIDRIETKIEEFGKDNKYQNIEIVYLATPTDDKYKCQTRFKEEQLFTEKEIKDYVNKYFENRKNS
;
A
#
# COMPACT_ATOMS: atom_id res chain seq x y z
N MET A 1 -30.35 4.36 0.88
CA MET A 1 -29.01 4.65 0.38
C MET A 1 -27.97 4.06 1.31
N ARG A 2 -27.17 3.14 0.82
CA ARG A 2 -26.10 2.57 1.63
C ARG A 2 -24.91 3.51 1.63
N GLU A 3 -24.55 4.01 2.80
CA GLU A 3 -23.29 4.71 2.93
C GLU A 3 -22.18 3.67 2.95
N LEU A 4 -21.35 3.69 1.90
CA LEU A 4 -20.13 2.90 1.86
C LEU A 4 -19.05 3.67 2.58
N SER A 5 -18.76 3.26 3.81
CA SER A 5 -17.64 3.78 4.55
C SER A 5 -16.38 3.02 4.13
N ILE A 6 -15.62 3.58 3.20
CA ILE A 6 -14.35 3.00 2.77
C ILE A 6 -13.24 3.68 3.56
N LYS A 7 -12.56 2.89 4.39
CA LYS A 7 -11.42 3.38 5.16
C LYS A 7 -10.12 2.97 4.47
N ALA A 8 -9.47 3.92 3.84
CA ALA A 8 -8.13 3.73 3.33
C ALA A 8 -7.13 3.82 4.50
N LYS A 9 -6.15 2.92 4.50
CA LYS A 9 -5.10 2.90 5.52
C LYS A 9 -4.18 4.12 5.44
N PHE A 10 -3.98 4.64 4.23
CA PHE A 10 -3.09 5.77 3.96
C PHE A 10 -3.82 6.90 3.27
N ASP A 11 -3.30 8.11 3.42
CA ASP A 11 -3.83 9.32 2.77
C ASP A 11 -2.87 9.82 1.68
N VAL A 12 -3.41 10.63 0.77
CA VAL A 12 -2.59 11.32 -0.23
C VAL A 12 -1.58 12.22 0.50
N GLY A 13 -0.32 12.14 0.08
CA GLY A 13 0.77 12.88 0.72
C GLY A 13 1.50 12.10 1.80
N ASP A 14 0.98 10.94 2.22
CA ASP A 14 1.65 10.11 3.21
C ASP A 14 2.95 9.53 2.67
N SER A 15 3.94 9.46 3.55
CA SER A 15 5.20 8.78 3.29
C SER A 15 5.07 7.32 3.71
N VAL A 16 5.29 6.43 2.75
CA VAL A 16 5.19 4.98 2.95
C VAL A 16 6.39 4.28 2.35
N TYR A 17 6.48 2.97 2.54
CA TYR A 17 7.55 2.15 1.99
C TYR A 17 6.98 1.01 1.18
N GLY A 18 7.64 0.68 0.09
CA GLY A 18 7.22 -0.42 -0.76
C GLY A 18 8.34 -0.86 -1.70
N PHE A 19 8.02 -1.87 -2.53
CA PHE A 19 8.99 -2.48 -3.45
C PHE A 19 8.50 -2.33 -4.89
N PRO A 20 8.74 -1.18 -5.54
CA PRO A 20 8.33 -1.01 -6.93
C PRO A 20 9.17 -1.83 -7.91
N ASP A 21 10.40 -2.20 -7.53
CA ASP A 21 11.37 -2.85 -8.41
C ASP A 21 12.21 -3.92 -7.73
N LYS A 22 11.76 -4.55 -6.69
CA LYS A 22 12.51 -5.51 -5.84
C LYS A 22 13.37 -4.86 -4.77
N GLU A 23 13.56 -3.54 -4.80
CA GLU A 23 14.26 -2.81 -3.76
C GLU A 23 13.28 -2.00 -2.93
N LEU A 24 13.59 -1.84 -1.65
CA LEU A 24 12.77 -1.04 -0.75
C LEU A 24 12.97 0.44 -1.04
N HIS A 25 11.88 1.13 -1.32
CA HIS A 25 11.88 2.58 -1.55
C HIS A 25 10.93 3.29 -0.62
N ASN A 26 11.30 4.51 -0.23
CA ASN A 26 10.36 5.44 0.38
C ASN A 26 9.52 6.05 -0.73
N LEU A 27 8.21 6.06 -0.52
CA LEU A 27 7.25 6.50 -1.53
C LEU A 27 6.31 7.55 -0.94
N ILE A 28 5.87 8.46 -1.79
CA ILE A 28 4.82 9.42 -1.43
C ILE A 28 3.56 9.06 -2.19
N ILE A 29 2.46 8.96 -1.49
CA ILE A 29 1.17 8.63 -2.10
C ILE A 29 0.65 9.85 -2.85
N ASP A 30 0.51 9.72 -4.17
CA ASP A 30 0.03 10.78 -5.04
C ASP A 30 -1.48 10.75 -5.22
N ARG A 31 -2.05 9.54 -5.25
CA ARG A 31 -3.47 9.35 -5.56
C ARG A 31 -3.97 8.05 -4.96
N ILE A 32 -5.23 8.04 -4.57
CA ILE A 32 -5.91 6.84 -4.10
C ILE A 32 -7.07 6.57 -5.06
N GLU A 33 -7.09 5.37 -5.62
CA GLU A 33 -8.18 4.91 -6.47
C GLU A 33 -8.96 3.82 -5.75
N THR A 34 -10.26 3.89 -5.82
CA THR A 34 -11.14 2.86 -5.27
C THR A 34 -11.85 2.16 -6.41
N LYS A 35 -11.73 0.85 -6.46
CA LYS A 35 -12.40 0.03 -7.45
C LYS A 35 -13.48 -0.79 -6.75
N ILE A 36 -14.71 -0.66 -7.19
CA ILE A 36 -15.85 -1.40 -6.66
C ILE A 36 -16.36 -2.33 -7.74
N GLU A 37 -16.35 -3.62 -7.45
CA GLU A 37 -16.94 -4.62 -8.34
C GLU A 37 -18.19 -5.19 -7.69
N GLU A 38 -19.29 -5.14 -8.42
CA GLU A 38 -20.52 -5.79 -8.03
C GLU A 38 -20.69 -7.06 -8.85
N PHE A 39 -20.96 -8.16 -8.19
CA PHE A 39 -21.11 -9.44 -8.87
C PHE A 39 -22.15 -10.31 -8.17
N GLY A 40 -22.56 -11.34 -8.89
CA GLY A 40 -23.61 -12.24 -8.42
C GLY A 40 -24.99 -11.84 -8.91
N LYS A 41 -25.96 -12.71 -8.66
CA LYS A 41 -27.36 -12.46 -9.04
C LYS A 41 -27.92 -11.34 -8.18
N ASP A 42 -28.46 -10.31 -8.81
CA ASP A 42 -28.99 -9.10 -8.17
C ASP A 42 -27.94 -8.23 -7.47
N ASN A 43 -26.67 -8.31 -7.93
CA ASN A 43 -25.56 -7.53 -7.37
C ASN A 43 -25.42 -7.70 -5.85
N LYS A 44 -25.59 -8.94 -5.38
CA LYS A 44 -25.56 -9.27 -3.95
C LYS A 44 -24.18 -9.14 -3.32
N TYR A 45 -23.14 -9.23 -4.12
CA TYR A 45 -21.76 -9.25 -3.63
C TYR A 45 -21.02 -8.02 -4.14
N GLN A 46 -20.25 -7.42 -3.26
CA GLN A 46 -19.38 -6.31 -3.61
C GLN A 46 -17.94 -6.64 -3.24
N ASN A 47 -17.04 -6.38 -4.17
CA ASN A 47 -15.61 -6.42 -3.91
C ASN A 47 -15.08 -4.99 -4.01
N ILE A 48 -14.44 -4.53 -2.95
CA ILE A 48 -13.87 -3.18 -2.89
C ILE A 48 -12.36 -3.33 -2.84
N GLU A 49 -11.69 -2.76 -3.84
CA GLU A 49 -10.23 -2.75 -3.90
C GLU A 49 -9.73 -1.32 -3.81
N ILE A 50 -8.77 -1.07 -2.92
CA ILE A 50 -8.13 0.22 -2.78
C ILE A 50 -6.75 0.12 -3.40
N VAL A 51 -6.47 1.01 -4.36
CA VAL A 51 -5.20 1.06 -5.07
C VAL A 51 -4.56 2.42 -4.82
N TYR A 52 -3.29 2.39 -4.45
CA TYR A 52 -2.50 3.59 -4.20
C TYR A 52 -1.53 3.82 -5.35
N LEU A 53 -1.51 5.04 -5.85
CA LEU A 53 -0.52 5.47 -6.82
C LEU A 53 0.54 6.27 -6.06
N ALA A 54 1.76 5.76 -6.05
CA ALA A 54 2.84 6.36 -5.27
C ALA A 54 4.11 6.47 -6.09
N THR A 55 4.89 7.50 -5.80
CA THR A 55 6.13 7.81 -6.51
C THR A 55 7.31 7.74 -5.53
N PRO A 56 8.41 7.06 -5.90
CA PRO A 56 9.61 7.06 -5.07
C PRO A 56 10.17 8.46 -4.85
N THR A 57 10.66 8.69 -3.64
CA THR A 57 11.31 9.97 -3.31
C THR A 57 12.73 10.08 -3.85
N ASP A 58 13.30 8.97 -4.30
CA ASP A 58 14.63 8.92 -4.89
C ASP A 58 14.63 9.58 -6.27
N ASP A 59 15.54 10.54 -6.49
CA ASP A 59 15.65 11.28 -7.75
C ASP A 59 15.97 10.40 -8.95
N LYS A 60 16.52 9.23 -8.74
CA LYS A 60 16.89 8.29 -9.81
C LYS A 60 15.70 7.50 -10.34
N TYR A 61 14.60 7.45 -9.59
CA TYR A 61 13.47 6.59 -9.91
C TYR A 61 12.17 7.33 -9.72
N LYS A 62 11.75 8.09 -10.72
CA LYS A 62 10.51 8.88 -10.64
C LYS A 62 9.38 8.26 -11.44
N CYS A 63 9.12 6.96 -11.23
CA CYS A 63 7.99 6.29 -11.85
C CYS A 63 6.87 6.06 -10.86
N GLN A 64 5.72 6.64 -11.15
CA GLN A 64 4.52 6.36 -10.37
C GLN A 64 4.14 4.89 -10.55
N THR A 65 3.94 4.20 -9.44
CA THR A 65 3.60 2.77 -9.43
C THR A 65 2.32 2.54 -8.66
N ARG A 66 1.57 1.54 -9.08
CA ARG A 66 0.33 1.12 -8.41
C ARG A 66 0.64 0.07 -7.34
N PHE A 67 0.07 0.28 -6.17
CA PHE A 67 0.23 -0.65 -5.05
C PHE A 67 -1.11 -0.98 -4.44
N LYS A 68 -1.26 -2.22 -4.03
CA LYS A 68 -2.35 -2.62 -3.15
C LYS A 68 -1.99 -2.22 -1.72
N GLU A 69 -2.99 -2.07 -0.86
CA GLU A 69 -2.77 -1.66 0.53
C GLU A 69 -1.81 -2.58 1.27
N GLU A 70 -1.88 -3.89 1.02
CA GLU A 70 -1.02 -4.90 1.61
C GLU A 70 0.45 -4.82 1.15
N GLN A 71 0.71 -4.11 0.06
CA GLN A 71 2.06 -3.96 -0.50
C GLN A 71 2.79 -2.72 0.03
N LEU A 72 2.11 -1.91 0.82
CA LEU A 72 2.68 -0.69 1.39
C LEU A 72 2.84 -0.82 2.91
N PHE A 73 3.90 -0.22 3.42
CA PHE A 73 4.27 -0.33 4.82
C PHE A 73 4.54 1.04 5.41
N THR A 74 4.18 1.22 6.68
CA THR A 74 4.58 2.38 7.45
C THR A 74 6.05 2.26 7.85
N GLU A 75 6.67 3.37 8.25
CA GLU A 75 8.04 3.36 8.76
C GLU A 75 8.16 2.40 9.96
N LYS A 76 7.19 2.42 10.86
CA LYS A 76 7.17 1.53 12.02
C LYS A 76 7.12 0.06 11.62
N GLU A 77 6.28 -0.29 10.64
CA GLU A 77 6.18 -1.67 10.15
C GLU A 77 7.49 -2.15 9.54
N ILE A 78 8.17 -1.29 8.80
CA ILE A 78 9.47 -1.62 8.20
C ILE A 78 10.54 -1.80 9.29
N LYS A 79 10.57 -0.93 10.27
CA LYS A 79 11.51 -1.05 11.40
C LYS A 79 11.30 -2.33 12.19
N ASP A 80 10.04 -2.68 12.45
CA ASP A 80 9.69 -3.91 13.15
C ASP A 80 10.10 -5.14 12.35
N TYR A 81 9.89 -5.12 11.06
CA TYR A 81 10.28 -6.22 10.16
C TYR A 81 11.81 -6.41 10.16
N VAL A 82 12.56 -5.32 10.02
CA VAL A 82 14.02 -5.36 10.01
C VAL A 82 14.56 -5.86 11.36
N ASN A 83 13.99 -5.39 12.46
CA ASN A 83 14.40 -5.83 13.80
C ASN A 83 14.17 -7.33 14.00
N LYS A 84 13.03 -7.85 13.57
CA LYS A 84 12.74 -9.29 13.62
C LYS A 84 13.73 -10.10 12.78
N TYR A 85 14.06 -9.60 11.61
CA TYR A 85 15.01 -10.26 10.73
C TYR A 85 16.40 -10.36 11.36
N PHE A 86 16.87 -9.28 11.98
CA PHE A 86 18.16 -9.26 12.66
C PHE A 86 18.18 -10.10 13.93
N GLU A 87 17.09 -10.11 14.70
CA GLU A 87 16.98 -10.96 15.88
C GLU A 87 17.04 -12.45 15.53
N ASN A 88 16.34 -12.87 14.49
CA ASN A 88 16.38 -14.25 14.03
C ASN A 88 17.76 -14.65 13.55
N ARG A 89 18.52 -13.72 13.00
CA ARG A 89 19.89 -13.99 12.55
C ARG A 89 20.87 -14.17 13.71
N LYS A 90 20.66 -13.46 14.80
CA LYS A 90 21.51 -13.56 16.00
C LYS A 90 21.30 -14.84 16.77
N ASN A 91 20.14 -15.45 16.62
CA ASN A 91 19.76 -16.67 17.35
C ASN A 91 19.97 -17.96 16.54
N SER A 92 20.53 -17.86 15.37
CA SER A 92 20.80 -19.02 14.53
C SER A 92 22.21 -19.56 14.77
#